data_7cab3354a8fa6f8bc7278c8c46e97787
#
_entry.id   7cab3354a8fa6f8bc7278c8c46e97787
#
_cell.length_a   1.000
_cell.length_b   1.000
_cell.length_c   1.000
_cell.angle_alpha   90.00
_cell.angle_beta   90.00
_cell.angle_gamma   90.00
#
_symmetry.space_group_name_H-M   'P 1'
#
loop_
_entity.id
_entity.type
_entity.pdbx_description
1 polymer ?
#
loop_
_entity_poly.entity_id
_entity_poly.type
_entity_poly.pdbx_seq_one_letter_code
_entity_poly.pdbx_strand_id
1 'polypeptide(L)'
;MRLLDKYILKAFVGPFLFGVFAFTSIFIGTGTLFRIAQYITEYGAPLVLVMKAFVLALPSIVILTFPMSVLLASLMTFSRLSSTSEIVVMRAGGLSFLRLAMPVYIIALMISIGAVAFNEFVVPRTNHMYQTIVREEIMKNATPQTQNHIVLKAMNGDDLGTLMYAKSYNAETKQLSMITVQQFGEGGKLQQVENADTAIWNGQYWVMQNGIIYDVSAGDGVERTMKFKEQSLPIKSAPKDIQQDQRKPEELTIKELRHQIKAYKAAYTNANKLEMEMYQRFTIPLASFVFALVGAPLGLQKQRSSSSIGFGISILIIFIYYGVMTFAGALGKGGALPTVLAALIPDTLGIIAGLYLNWRVSK
;
A
#
# COMPACT_ATOMS: atom_id res chain seq x y z
N MET A 1 36.20 3.92 2.39
CA MET A 1 35.96 2.70 1.57
C MET A 1 37.31 2.18 1.05
N ARG A 2 37.57 0.89 1.24
CA ARG A 2 38.77 0.23 0.69
C ARG A 2 38.58 0.01 -0.82
N LEU A 3 39.64 -0.13 -1.58
CA LEU A 3 39.59 -0.41 -3.04
C LEU A 3 38.68 -1.58 -3.37
N LEU A 4 38.72 -2.63 -2.55
CA LEU A 4 37.90 -3.82 -2.69
C LEU A 4 36.37 -3.51 -2.56
N ASP A 5 36.01 -2.64 -1.64
CA ASP A 5 34.59 -2.25 -1.46
C ASP A 5 34.06 -1.57 -2.73
N LYS A 6 34.86 -0.66 -3.31
CA LYS A 6 34.50 0.03 -4.56
C LYS A 6 34.39 -0.94 -5.74
N TYR A 7 35.28 -1.93 -5.79
CA TYR A 7 35.29 -2.96 -6.84
C TYR A 7 34.02 -3.79 -6.80
N ILE A 8 33.63 -4.30 -5.62
CA ILE A 8 32.40 -5.11 -5.45
C ILE A 8 31.16 -4.27 -5.74
N LEU A 9 31.11 -3.01 -5.26
CA LEU A 9 29.99 -2.12 -5.54
C LEU A 9 29.86 -1.79 -7.03
N LYS A 10 30.99 -1.54 -7.73
CA LYS A 10 30.97 -1.32 -9.18
C LYS A 10 30.43 -2.55 -9.93
N ALA A 11 30.78 -3.75 -9.44
CA ALA A 11 30.26 -4.99 -9.99
C ALA A 11 28.77 -5.18 -9.75
N PHE A 12 28.23 -4.65 -8.64
CA PHE A 12 26.82 -4.74 -8.25
C PHE A 12 25.92 -3.77 -9.02
N VAL A 13 26.39 -2.55 -9.28
CA VAL A 13 25.55 -1.48 -9.87
C VAL A 13 25.00 -1.84 -11.25
N GLY A 14 25.84 -2.43 -12.12
CA GLY A 14 25.41 -2.83 -13.47
C GLY A 14 24.23 -3.81 -13.46
N PRO A 15 24.36 -4.97 -12.79
CA PRO A 15 23.26 -5.92 -12.63
C PRO A 15 22.05 -5.35 -11.89
N PHE A 16 22.22 -4.43 -10.93
CA PHE A 16 21.11 -3.77 -10.25
C PHE A 16 20.30 -2.92 -11.21
N LEU A 17 20.93 -2.06 -11.99
CA LEU A 17 20.24 -1.24 -13.00
C LEU A 17 19.56 -2.12 -14.04
N PHE A 18 20.25 -3.16 -14.53
CA PHE A 18 19.65 -4.13 -15.44
C PHE A 18 18.37 -4.75 -14.82
N GLY A 19 18.43 -5.16 -13.55
CA GLY A 19 17.28 -5.70 -12.83
C GLY A 19 16.13 -4.71 -12.74
N VAL A 20 16.40 -3.45 -12.40
CA VAL A 20 15.37 -2.40 -12.35
C VAL A 20 14.68 -2.26 -13.70
N PHE A 21 15.44 -2.14 -14.79
CA PHE A 21 14.84 -2.02 -16.13
C PHE A 21 14.09 -3.28 -16.54
N ALA A 22 14.65 -4.46 -16.32
CA ALA A 22 14.05 -5.73 -16.71
C ALA A 22 12.72 -5.97 -15.97
N PHE A 23 12.71 -5.86 -14.63
CA PHE A 23 11.50 -6.06 -13.85
C PHE A 23 10.45 -4.96 -14.10
N THR A 24 10.87 -3.70 -14.25
CA THR A 24 9.97 -2.61 -14.64
C THR A 24 9.30 -2.89 -15.98
N SER A 25 10.07 -3.35 -16.97
CA SER A 25 9.50 -3.71 -18.29
C SER A 25 8.50 -4.86 -18.19
N ILE A 26 8.76 -5.86 -17.35
CA ILE A 26 7.82 -6.96 -17.10
C ILE A 26 6.51 -6.43 -16.48
N PHE A 27 6.59 -5.59 -15.42
CA PHE A 27 5.39 -5.02 -14.79
C PHE A 27 4.60 -4.10 -15.74
N ILE A 28 5.29 -3.33 -16.57
CA ILE A 28 4.65 -2.52 -17.61
C ILE A 28 3.92 -3.43 -18.60
N GLY A 29 4.61 -4.48 -19.08
CA GLY A 29 4.06 -5.41 -20.06
C GLY A 29 2.86 -6.20 -19.57
N THR A 30 2.87 -6.67 -18.33
CA THR A 30 1.82 -7.52 -17.77
C THR A 30 0.60 -6.76 -17.24
N GLY A 31 0.72 -5.48 -16.90
CA GLY A 31 -0.36 -4.73 -16.27
C GLY A 31 -0.66 -3.39 -16.94
N THR A 32 0.36 -2.54 -17.06
CA THR A 32 0.16 -1.14 -17.47
C THR A 32 -0.22 -1.01 -18.93
N LEU A 33 0.36 -1.83 -19.82
CA LEU A 33 0.01 -1.80 -21.26
C LEU A 33 -1.45 -2.16 -21.53
N PHE A 34 -2.00 -3.13 -20.79
CA PHE A 34 -3.42 -3.48 -20.93
C PHE A 34 -4.32 -2.33 -20.49
N ARG A 35 -3.99 -1.64 -19.40
CA ARG A 35 -4.74 -0.45 -18.97
C ARG A 35 -4.65 0.70 -19.96
N ILE A 36 -3.47 0.92 -20.56
CA ILE A 36 -3.26 1.91 -21.60
C ILE A 36 -4.14 1.60 -22.81
N ALA A 37 -4.13 0.35 -23.28
CA ALA A 37 -4.97 -0.08 -24.37
C ALA A 37 -6.45 0.16 -24.06
N GLN A 38 -6.91 -0.20 -22.87
CA GLN A 38 -8.27 0.01 -22.40
C GLN A 38 -8.65 1.51 -22.39
N TYR A 39 -7.77 2.38 -21.91
CA TYR A 39 -8.02 3.82 -21.89
C TYR A 39 -8.23 4.41 -23.30
N ILE A 40 -7.51 3.88 -24.30
CA ILE A 40 -7.65 4.32 -25.67
C ILE A 40 -8.90 3.70 -26.33
N THR A 41 -9.10 2.37 -26.18
CA THR A 41 -10.15 1.65 -26.91
C THR A 41 -11.54 1.82 -26.32
N GLU A 42 -11.67 1.79 -25.00
CA GLU A 42 -12.98 1.88 -24.33
C GLU A 42 -13.39 3.32 -24.01
N TYR A 43 -12.42 4.16 -23.59
CA TYR A 43 -12.72 5.53 -23.16
C TYR A 43 -12.40 6.59 -24.23
N GLY A 44 -11.78 6.21 -25.36
CA GLY A 44 -11.41 7.15 -26.41
C GLY A 44 -10.43 8.24 -25.96
N ALA A 45 -9.59 7.95 -24.95
CA ALA A 45 -8.71 8.93 -24.34
C ALA A 45 -7.61 9.37 -25.33
N PRO A 46 -7.29 10.69 -25.40
CA PRO A 46 -6.19 11.17 -26.23
C PRO A 46 -4.86 10.58 -25.76
N LEU A 47 -4.00 10.22 -26.73
CA LEU A 47 -2.70 9.57 -26.45
C LEU A 47 -1.83 10.38 -25.46
N VAL A 48 -1.88 11.72 -25.56
CA VAL A 48 -1.13 12.61 -24.65
C VAL A 48 -1.52 12.41 -23.19
N LEU A 49 -2.81 12.28 -22.92
CA LEU A 49 -3.35 12.03 -21.57
C LEU A 49 -2.93 10.66 -21.04
N VAL A 50 -3.03 9.66 -21.91
CA VAL A 50 -2.63 8.28 -21.57
C VAL A 50 -1.14 8.20 -21.28
N MET A 51 -0.28 8.88 -22.05
CA MET A 51 1.16 8.96 -21.81
C MET A 51 1.48 9.70 -20.50
N LYS A 52 0.75 10.77 -20.17
CA LYS A 52 0.88 11.48 -18.89
C LYS A 52 0.52 10.56 -17.72
N ALA A 53 -0.59 9.84 -17.81
CA ALA A 53 -0.98 8.84 -16.82
C ALA A 53 0.08 7.72 -16.70
N PHE A 54 0.63 7.24 -17.82
CA PHE A 54 1.70 6.25 -17.83
C PHE A 54 2.94 6.71 -17.04
N VAL A 55 3.45 7.90 -17.33
CA VAL A 55 4.62 8.46 -16.61
C VAL A 55 4.37 8.60 -15.12
N LEU A 56 3.16 9.01 -14.74
CA LEU A 56 2.77 9.15 -13.33
C LEU A 56 2.62 7.79 -12.60
N ALA A 57 2.38 6.70 -13.33
CA ALA A 57 2.34 5.35 -12.76
C ALA A 57 3.75 4.75 -12.55
N LEU A 58 4.78 5.22 -13.27
CA LEU A 58 6.13 4.66 -13.21
C LEU A 58 6.75 4.64 -11.80
N PRO A 59 6.65 5.69 -10.97
CA PRO A 59 7.28 5.69 -9.66
C PRO A 59 6.82 4.54 -8.76
N SER A 60 5.53 4.22 -8.74
CA SER A 60 4.98 3.10 -7.96
C SER A 60 5.42 1.73 -8.50
N ILE A 61 5.61 1.60 -9.80
CA ILE A 61 6.12 0.37 -10.40
C ILE A 61 7.60 0.18 -10.07
N VAL A 62 8.41 1.23 -10.30
CA VAL A 62 9.87 1.18 -10.09
C VAL A 62 10.24 0.82 -8.65
N ILE A 63 9.53 1.37 -7.66
CA ILE A 63 9.82 1.08 -6.25
C ILE A 63 9.62 -0.40 -5.91
N LEU A 64 8.64 -1.06 -6.51
CA LEU A 64 8.38 -2.49 -6.31
C LEU A 64 9.47 -3.38 -6.92
N THR A 65 10.20 -2.87 -7.92
CA THR A 65 11.28 -3.64 -8.57
C THR A 65 12.60 -3.60 -7.80
N PHE A 66 12.79 -2.67 -6.85
CA PHE A 66 14.04 -2.53 -6.11
C PHE A 66 14.46 -3.79 -5.36
N PRO A 67 13.59 -4.43 -4.54
CA PRO A 67 13.97 -5.67 -3.87
C PRO A 67 14.39 -6.77 -4.86
N MET A 68 13.59 -6.97 -5.91
CA MET A 68 13.87 -7.98 -6.94
C MET A 68 15.22 -7.72 -7.63
N SER A 69 15.50 -6.45 -7.93
CA SER A 69 16.74 -6.02 -8.59
C SER A 69 17.95 -6.19 -7.69
N VAL A 70 17.81 -5.96 -6.39
CA VAL A 70 18.88 -6.21 -5.40
C VAL A 70 19.19 -7.70 -5.29
N LEU A 71 18.16 -8.57 -5.28
CA LEU A 71 18.36 -10.01 -5.28
C LEU A 71 19.14 -10.47 -6.51
N LEU A 72 18.67 -10.07 -7.69
CA LEU A 72 19.32 -10.40 -8.96
C LEU A 72 20.75 -9.88 -9.00
N ALA A 73 20.97 -8.63 -8.61
CA ALA A 73 22.30 -8.01 -8.59
C ALA A 73 23.23 -8.73 -7.63
N SER A 74 22.76 -9.09 -6.44
CA SER A 74 23.55 -9.83 -5.46
C SER A 74 23.94 -11.21 -6.00
N LEU A 75 22.99 -11.97 -6.52
CA LEU A 75 23.23 -13.27 -7.13
C LEU A 75 24.22 -13.17 -8.29
N MET A 76 23.99 -12.28 -9.25
CA MET A 76 24.85 -12.14 -10.43
C MET A 76 26.27 -11.68 -10.06
N THR A 77 26.39 -10.73 -9.13
CA THR A 77 27.69 -10.22 -8.69
C THR A 77 28.52 -11.32 -8.04
N PHE A 78 27.98 -12.02 -7.05
CA PHE A 78 28.72 -13.07 -6.35
C PHE A 78 28.92 -14.32 -7.22
N SER A 79 27.97 -14.64 -8.10
CA SER A 79 28.15 -15.72 -9.09
C SER A 79 29.32 -15.44 -10.05
N ARG A 80 29.40 -14.20 -10.55
CA ARG A 80 30.52 -13.79 -11.40
C ARG A 80 31.86 -13.85 -10.66
N LEU A 81 31.95 -13.24 -9.49
CA LEU A 81 33.19 -13.25 -8.69
C LEU A 81 33.59 -14.65 -8.25
N SER A 82 32.63 -15.55 -8.10
CA SER A 82 32.87 -16.97 -7.81
C SER A 82 33.38 -17.73 -9.04
N SER A 83 32.75 -17.53 -10.20
CA SER A 83 33.11 -18.20 -11.45
C SER A 83 34.49 -17.81 -11.97
N THR A 84 34.92 -16.56 -11.72
CA THR A 84 36.29 -16.07 -12.01
C THR A 84 37.30 -16.43 -10.94
N SER A 85 36.89 -17.22 -9.91
CA SER A 85 37.74 -17.62 -8.77
C SER A 85 38.25 -16.45 -7.92
N GLU A 86 37.77 -15.23 -8.13
CA GLU A 86 38.18 -14.04 -7.38
C GLU A 86 37.86 -14.17 -5.89
N ILE A 87 36.68 -14.71 -5.55
CA ILE A 87 36.31 -14.95 -4.15
C ILE A 87 37.24 -15.98 -3.49
N VAL A 88 37.62 -17.00 -4.20
CA VAL A 88 38.55 -18.03 -3.68
C VAL A 88 39.91 -17.39 -3.34
N VAL A 89 40.46 -16.58 -4.23
CA VAL A 89 41.74 -15.85 -4.02
C VAL A 89 41.61 -14.89 -2.83
N MET A 90 40.51 -14.11 -2.75
CA MET A 90 40.28 -13.17 -1.64
C MET A 90 40.15 -13.91 -0.29
N ARG A 91 39.52 -15.08 -0.26
CA ARG A 91 39.39 -15.90 0.96
C ARG A 91 40.71 -16.56 1.32
N ALA A 92 41.50 -17.01 0.36
CA ALA A 92 42.86 -17.52 0.59
C ALA A 92 43.77 -16.43 1.19
N GLY A 93 43.55 -15.16 0.84
CA GLY A 93 44.16 -13.98 1.48
C GLY A 93 43.61 -13.63 2.88
N GLY A 94 42.80 -14.49 3.51
CA GLY A 94 42.30 -14.32 4.88
C GLY A 94 41.03 -13.47 5.02
N LEU A 95 40.40 -13.09 3.91
CA LEU A 95 39.14 -12.33 3.97
C LEU A 95 37.93 -13.25 4.21
N SER A 96 37.13 -12.96 5.23
CA SER A 96 35.88 -13.68 5.47
C SER A 96 34.84 -13.32 4.41
N PHE A 97 33.91 -14.26 4.14
CA PHE A 97 32.79 -13.99 3.22
C PHE A 97 31.97 -12.78 3.63
N LEU A 98 31.64 -12.67 4.93
CA LEU A 98 30.88 -11.53 5.46
C LEU A 98 31.57 -10.19 5.16
N ARG A 99 32.92 -10.12 5.22
CA ARG A 99 33.67 -8.91 4.86
C ARG A 99 33.53 -8.56 3.38
N LEU A 100 33.47 -9.58 2.52
CA LEU A 100 33.27 -9.40 1.08
C LEU A 100 31.83 -8.98 0.74
N ALA A 101 30.84 -9.51 1.46
CA ALA A 101 29.44 -9.20 1.23
C ALA A 101 28.99 -7.86 1.86
N MET A 102 29.72 -7.37 2.89
CA MET A 102 29.38 -6.16 3.64
C MET A 102 29.07 -4.93 2.76
N PRO A 103 29.84 -4.59 1.72
CA PRO A 103 29.52 -3.45 0.86
C PRO A 103 28.15 -3.58 0.20
N VAL A 104 27.76 -4.81 -0.23
CA VAL A 104 26.46 -5.08 -0.83
C VAL A 104 25.34 -4.97 0.20
N TYR A 105 25.55 -5.44 1.42
CA TYR A 105 24.56 -5.30 2.50
C TYR A 105 24.32 -3.83 2.88
N ILE A 106 25.39 -3.03 2.95
CA ILE A 106 25.29 -1.60 3.25
C ILE A 106 24.52 -0.88 2.14
N ILE A 107 24.85 -1.11 0.86
CA ILE A 107 24.14 -0.46 -0.25
C ILE A 107 22.69 -0.92 -0.32
N ALA A 108 22.39 -2.19 -0.08
CA ALA A 108 21.04 -2.73 -0.04
C ALA A 108 20.20 -2.09 1.09
N LEU A 109 20.82 -1.87 2.26
CA LEU A 109 20.17 -1.15 3.35
C LEU A 109 19.90 0.32 2.98
N MET A 110 20.85 0.99 2.33
CA MET A 110 20.66 2.36 1.82
C MET A 110 19.56 2.42 0.76
N ILE A 111 19.49 1.43 -0.14
CA ILE A 111 18.39 1.30 -1.11
C ILE A 111 17.05 1.11 -0.37
N SER A 112 17.00 0.26 0.67
CA SER A 112 15.80 0.08 1.50
C SER A 112 15.33 1.40 2.12
N ILE A 113 16.23 2.14 2.75
CA ILE A 113 15.91 3.43 3.39
C ILE A 113 15.46 4.45 2.33
N GLY A 114 16.17 4.53 1.22
CA GLY A 114 15.81 5.39 0.10
C GLY A 114 14.45 5.04 -0.49
N ALA A 115 14.13 3.76 -0.57
CA ALA A 115 12.84 3.26 -1.05
C ALA A 115 11.69 3.62 -0.10
N VAL A 116 11.89 3.57 1.24
CA VAL A 116 10.89 4.05 2.21
C VAL A 116 10.64 5.54 2.01
N ALA A 117 11.69 6.35 1.89
CA ALA A 117 11.56 7.79 1.66
C ALA A 117 10.84 8.09 0.33
N PHE A 118 11.20 7.37 -0.73
CA PHE A 118 10.54 7.50 -2.04
C PHE A 118 9.05 7.11 -1.97
N ASN A 119 8.74 6.07 -1.23
CA ASN A 119 7.37 5.60 -1.02
C ASN A 119 6.51 6.56 -0.17
N GLU A 120 7.13 7.41 0.65
CA GLU A 120 6.43 8.44 1.43
C GLU A 120 6.26 9.75 0.68
N PHE A 121 7.30 10.22 -0.03
CA PHE A 121 7.31 11.56 -0.60
C PHE A 121 6.92 11.63 -2.07
N VAL A 122 7.21 10.59 -2.86
CA VAL A 122 7.00 10.59 -4.31
C VAL A 122 5.75 9.80 -4.69
N VAL A 123 5.67 8.54 -4.28
CA VAL A 123 4.61 7.61 -4.71
C VAL A 123 3.19 8.12 -4.41
N PRO A 124 2.84 8.63 -3.22
CA PRO A 124 1.48 9.09 -2.96
C PRO A 124 1.05 10.25 -3.85
N ARG A 125 1.98 11.18 -4.10
CA ARG A 125 1.72 12.36 -4.94
C ARG A 125 1.48 11.96 -6.40
N THR A 126 2.35 11.11 -6.94
CA THR A 126 2.22 10.65 -8.33
C THR A 126 1.00 9.76 -8.52
N ASN A 127 0.68 8.89 -7.55
CA ASN A 127 -0.52 8.09 -7.57
C ASN A 127 -1.79 8.94 -7.49
N HIS A 128 -1.80 9.97 -6.66
CA HIS A 128 -2.93 10.89 -6.58
C HIS A 128 -3.15 11.60 -7.92
N MET A 129 -2.09 12.17 -8.51
CA MET A 129 -2.18 12.81 -9.83
C MET A 129 -2.60 11.82 -10.93
N TYR A 130 -2.09 10.59 -10.89
CA TYR A 130 -2.50 9.52 -11.80
C TYR A 130 -3.99 9.22 -11.68
N GLN A 131 -4.49 9.02 -10.46
CA GLN A 131 -5.91 8.72 -10.24
C GLN A 131 -6.82 9.87 -10.63
N THR A 132 -6.40 11.12 -10.39
CA THR A 132 -7.14 12.31 -10.83
C THR A 132 -7.29 12.32 -12.35
N ILE A 133 -6.18 12.17 -13.10
CA ILE A 133 -6.22 12.12 -14.57
C ILE A 133 -7.10 10.98 -15.07
N VAL A 134 -6.96 9.78 -14.48
CA VAL A 134 -7.73 8.63 -14.91
C VAL A 134 -9.24 8.83 -14.66
N ARG A 135 -9.62 9.36 -13.51
CA ARG A 135 -11.02 9.55 -13.13
C ARG A 135 -11.67 10.70 -13.88
N GLU A 136 -11.02 11.86 -13.89
CA GLU A 136 -11.64 13.11 -14.36
C GLU A 136 -11.47 13.33 -15.87
N GLU A 137 -10.29 13.00 -16.39
CA GLU A 137 -9.98 13.32 -17.79
C GLU A 137 -10.15 12.13 -18.72
N ILE A 138 -9.80 10.89 -18.29
CA ILE A 138 -9.88 9.69 -19.14
C ILE A 138 -11.27 9.06 -19.07
N MET A 139 -11.72 8.68 -17.87
CA MET A 139 -13.03 8.04 -17.69
C MET A 139 -14.18 9.04 -17.82
N LYS A 140 -13.88 10.34 -17.88
CA LYS A 140 -14.87 11.43 -17.92
C LYS A 140 -15.96 11.29 -16.85
N ASN A 141 -15.65 10.64 -15.77
CA ASN A 141 -16.47 10.62 -14.56
C ASN A 141 -16.34 11.99 -13.88
N ALA A 142 -16.59 13.04 -14.68
CA ALA A 142 -16.55 14.45 -14.30
C ALA A 142 -17.81 14.87 -13.52
N THR A 143 -18.62 13.94 -13.09
CA THR A 143 -19.48 14.20 -11.96
C THR A 143 -18.58 14.15 -10.73
N PRO A 144 -18.53 15.22 -9.90
CA PRO A 144 -17.98 15.16 -8.57
C PRO A 144 -18.53 13.88 -7.95
N GLN A 145 -17.63 13.02 -7.45
CA GLN A 145 -18.04 11.67 -7.10
C GLN A 145 -19.21 11.75 -6.14
N THR A 146 -20.40 11.46 -6.66
CA THR A 146 -21.56 11.15 -5.82
C THR A 146 -21.19 9.84 -5.15
N GLN A 147 -20.75 9.92 -3.90
CA GLN A 147 -20.57 8.71 -3.10
C GLN A 147 -21.93 8.08 -2.92
N ASN A 148 -22.00 6.80 -3.24
CA ASN A 148 -23.18 6.02 -2.92
C ASN A 148 -22.90 5.21 -1.65
N HIS A 149 -23.90 5.11 -0.80
CA HIS A 149 -23.88 4.29 0.41
C HIS A 149 -22.83 4.72 1.47
N ILE A 150 -22.92 5.97 1.91
CA ILE A 150 -22.08 6.51 2.98
C ILE A 150 -22.66 6.09 4.34
N VAL A 151 -21.82 5.54 5.19
CA VAL A 151 -22.15 5.20 6.57
C VAL A 151 -21.22 5.97 7.49
N LEU A 152 -21.76 6.84 8.32
CA LEU A 152 -21.03 7.54 9.37
C LEU A 152 -21.50 7.07 10.73
N LYS A 153 -20.58 6.91 11.68
CA LYS A 153 -20.86 6.46 13.05
C LYS A 153 -20.33 7.48 14.04
N ALA A 154 -21.14 7.80 15.05
CA ALA A 154 -20.70 8.55 16.21
C ALA A 154 -20.87 7.66 17.46
N MET A 155 -19.80 7.53 18.24
CA MET A 155 -19.80 6.72 19.45
C MET A 155 -20.06 7.58 20.66
N ASN A 156 -20.77 7.03 21.64
CA ASN A 156 -20.99 7.63 22.94
C ASN A 156 -20.30 6.77 24.01
N GLY A 157 -19.01 7.08 24.31
CA GLY A 157 -18.14 6.17 25.05
C GLY A 157 -17.80 4.91 24.24
N ASP A 158 -18.08 3.73 24.81
CA ASP A 158 -17.85 2.42 24.15
C ASP A 158 -19.08 1.95 23.32
N ASP A 159 -20.22 2.61 23.45
CA ASP A 159 -21.46 2.24 22.78
C ASP A 159 -21.67 3.04 21.48
N LEU A 160 -22.38 2.43 20.52
CA LEU A 160 -22.81 3.09 19.30
C LEU A 160 -23.90 4.12 19.66
N GLY A 161 -23.57 5.42 19.55
CA GLY A 161 -24.51 6.50 19.84
C GLY A 161 -25.38 6.87 18.65
N THR A 162 -24.77 7.04 17.47
CA THR A 162 -25.49 7.44 16.25
C THR A 162 -24.92 6.74 15.04
N LEU A 163 -25.78 6.19 14.20
CA LEU A 163 -25.47 5.63 12.90
C LEU A 163 -26.18 6.44 11.83
N MET A 164 -25.45 7.05 10.93
CA MET A 164 -26.01 7.72 9.76
C MET A 164 -25.69 6.94 8.50
N TYR A 165 -26.70 6.72 7.70
CA TYR A 165 -26.62 6.25 6.33
C TYR A 165 -27.07 7.37 5.39
N ALA A 166 -26.31 7.64 4.33
CA ALA A 166 -26.73 8.49 3.22
C ALA A 166 -26.58 7.72 1.92
N LYS A 167 -27.59 7.81 1.05
CA LYS A 167 -27.56 7.14 -0.24
C LYS A 167 -26.51 7.72 -1.16
N SER A 168 -26.33 9.04 -1.13
CA SER A 168 -25.31 9.70 -1.95
C SER A 168 -24.81 11.01 -1.33
N TYR A 169 -23.56 11.34 -1.64
CA TYR A 169 -22.90 12.60 -1.33
C TYR A 169 -22.42 13.26 -2.61
N ASN A 170 -22.79 14.50 -2.82
CA ASN A 170 -22.29 15.31 -3.93
C ASN A 170 -21.19 16.25 -3.42
N ALA A 171 -19.99 16.10 -3.94
CA ALA A 171 -18.81 16.84 -3.50
C ALA A 171 -18.82 18.33 -3.96
N GLU A 172 -19.46 18.67 -5.08
CA GLU A 172 -19.60 20.07 -5.54
C GLU A 172 -20.51 20.87 -4.64
N THR A 173 -21.71 20.33 -4.40
CA THR A 173 -22.71 21.01 -3.58
C THR A 173 -22.51 20.78 -2.08
N LYS A 174 -21.57 19.89 -1.69
CA LYS A 174 -21.35 19.43 -0.30
C LYS A 174 -22.64 18.97 0.36
N GLN A 175 -23.45 18.24 -0.39
CA GLN A 175 -24.80 17.83 -0.01
C GLN A 175 -24.88 16.30 0.10
N LEU A 176 -25.47 15.80 1.17
CA LEU A 176 -25.89 14.42 1.32
C LEU A 176 -27.35 14.28 0.88
N SER A 177 -27.71 13.14 0.29
CA SER A 177 -29.08 12.87 -0.15
C SER A 177 -29.59 11.53 0.38
N MET A 178 -30.89 11.46 0.64
CA MET A 178 -31.59 10.31 1.23
C MET A 178 -30.88 9.79 2.48
N ILE A 179 -31.03 10.52 3.56
CA ILE A 179 -30.31 10.30 4.81
C ILE A 179 -31.25 9.58 5.78
N THR A 180 -30.70 8.54 6.42
CA THR A 180 -31.32 7.86 7.56
C THR A 180 -30.35 7.94 8.73
N VAL A 181 -30.77 8.48 9.85
CA VAL A 181 -30.02 8.55 11.10
C VAL A 181 -30.69 7.68 12.13
N GLN A 182 -29.96 6.80 12.76
CA GLN A 182 -30.39 5.96 13.86
C GLN A 182 -29.67 6.42 15.12
N GLN A 183 -30.39 6.79 16.14
CA GLN A 183 -29.85 7.15 17.44
C GLN A 183 -30.10 6.01 18.44
N PHE A 184 -29.04 5.63 19.14
CA PHE A 184 -29.07 4.57 20.12
C PHE A 184 -28.84 5.14 21.51
N GLY A 185 -29.59 4.63 22.48
CA GLY A 185 -29.45 4.96 23.89
C GLY A 185 -28.56 3.99 24.65
N GLU A 186 -28.57 4.08 25.97
CA GLU A 186 -27.81 3.18 26.84
C GLU A 186 -28.17 1.71 26.57
N GLY A 187 -27.10 0.87 26.45
CA GLY A 187 -27.26 -0.55 26.15
C GLY A 187 -27.57 -0.86 24.69
N GLY A 188 -27.33 0.08 23.75
CA GLY A 188 -27.45 -0.16 22.30
C GLY A 188 -28.91 -0.28 21.80
N LYS A 189 -29.90 0.17 22.59
CA LYS A 189 -31.31 0.17 22.16
C LYS A 189 -31.57 1.33 21.22
N LEU A 190 -32.24 1.05 20.09
CA LEU A 190 -32.66 2.06 19.14
C LEU A 190 -33.73 2.95 19.81
N GLN A 191 -33.47 4.26 19.86
CA GLN A 191 -34.38 5.24 20.43
C GLN A 191 -35.12 6.04 19.36
N GLN A 192 -34.41 6.41 18.29
CA GLN A 192 -34.93 7.33 17.30
C GLN A 192 -34.40 7.00 15.92
N VAL A 193 -35.25 7.11 14.92
CA VAL A 193 -34.89 7.05 13.50
C VAL A 193 -35.32 8.35 12.83
N GLU A 194 -34.37 9.00 12.17
CA GLU A 194 -34.63 10.24 11.45
C GLU A 194 -34.37 10.01 9.97
N ASN A 195 -35.29 10.34 9.12
CA ASN A 195 -35.16 10.32 7.68
C ASN A 195 -35.20 11.74 7.15
N ALA A 196 -34.27 12.11 6.25
CA ALA A 196 -34.25 13.40 5.60
C ALA A 196 -33.93 13.28 4.12
N ASP A 197 -34.47 14.18 3.31
CA ASP A 197 -34.19 14.19 1.88
C ASP A 197 -32.77 14.60 1.60
N THR A 198 -32.27 15.63 2.30
CA THR A 198 -30.96 16.22 2.10
C THR A 198 -30.32 16.68 3.40
N ALA A 199 -28.97 16.76 3.44
CA ALA A 199 -28.23 17.52 4.44
C ALA A 199 -27.10 18.33 3.80
N ILE A 200 -26.92 19.55 4.28
CA ILE A 200 -25.93 20.51 3.79
C ILE A 200 -24.95 20.82 4.92
N TRP A 201 -23.66 20.93 4.58
CA TRP A 201 -22.63 21.32 5.53
C TRP A 201 -22.59 22.83 5.72
N ASN A 202 -22.79 23.32 6.95
CA ASN A 202 -22.77 24.76 7.27
C ASN A 202 -21.39 25.30 7.68
N GLY A 203 -20.34 24.46 7.67
CA GLY A 203 -19.01 24.80 8.12
C GLY A 203 -18.58 24.16 9.44
N GLN A 204 -19.53 23.72 10.28
CA GLN A 204 -19.28 23.09 11.58
C GLN A 204 -20.01 21.74 11.75
N TYR A 205 -21.24 21.63 11.22
CA TYR A 205 -22.07 20.45 11.32
C TYR A 205 -22.97 20.32 10.10
N TRP A 206 -23.55 19.15 9.94
CA TRP A 206 -24.54 18.89 8.88
C TRP A 206 -25.93 19.36 9.31
N VAL A 207 -26.61 20.05 8.43
CA VAL A 207 -28.02 20.47 8.62
C VAL A 207 -28.89 19.64 7.70
N MET A 208 -29.70 18.75 8.27
CA MET A 208 -30.70 17.97 7.54
C MET A 208 -31.89 18.87 7.18
N GLN A 209 -32.46 18.64 6.00
CA GLN A 209 -33.60 19.39 5.49
C GLN A 209 -34.73 18.46 5.07
N ASN A 210 -35.94 18.87 5.36
CA ASN A 210 -37.19 18.17 5.01
C ASN A 210 -37.17 16.70 5.48
N GLY A 211 -37.30 16.50 6.78
CA GLY A 211 -37.22 15.17 7.35
C GLY A 211 -38.38 14.81 8.27
N ILE A 212 -38.36 13.54 8.67
CA ILE A 212 -39.32 12.94 9.59
C ILE A 212 -38.52 12.19 10.68
N ILE A 213 -38.91 12.42 11.92
CA ILE A 213 -38.41 11.74 13.10
C ILE A 213 -39.43 10.70 13.54
N TYR A 214 -38.93 9.48 13.78
CA TYR A 214 -39.70 8.38 14.36
C TYR A 214 -39.10 8.06 15.73
N ASP A 215 -39.85 8.27 16.78
CA ASP A 215 -39.47 7.92 18.14
C ASP A 215 -39.94 6.48 18.43
N VAL A 216 -39.00 5.62 18.84
CA VAL A 216 -39.23 4.19 19.10
C VAL A 216 -38.76 3.78 20.50
N SER A 217 -38.60 4.74 21.39
CA SER A 217 -37.98 4.56 22.71
C SER A 217 -38.70 3.64 23.68
N ALA A 218 -40.00 3.38 23.53
CA ALA A 218 -40.80 2.59 24.50
C ALA A 218 -41.12 1.13 24.11
N GLY A 219 -40.49 0.58 23.08
CA GLY A 219 -40.37 -0.90 22.99
C GLY A 219 -41.07 -1.59 21.83
N ASP A 220 -42.32 -1.34 21.43
CA ASP A 220 -43.02 -2.16 20.40
C ASP A 220 -43.65 -1.36 19.25
N GLY A 221 -43.01 -0.31 18.79
CA GLY A 221 -43.48 0.43 17.63
C GLY A 221 -43.11 1.91 17.61
N VAL A 222 -43.53 2.61 16.57
CA VAL A 222 -43.32 4.06 16.43
C VAL A 222 -44.34 4.78 17.33
N GLU A 223 -43.86 5.42 18.40
CA GLU A 223 -44.76 6.15 19.35
C GLU A 223 -45.11 7.54 18.84
N ARG A 224 -44.16 8.24 18.25
CA ARG A 224 -44.36 9.60 17.75
C ARG A 224 -43.70 9.79 16.40
N THR A 225 -44.36 10.54 15.55
CA THR A 225 -43.83 10.99 14.27
C THR A 225 -43.82 12.51 14.25
N MET A 226 -42.66 13.12 14.06
CA MET A 226 -42.51 14.57 13.95
C MET A 226 -41.91 14.94 12.62
N LYS A 227 -42.45 15.92 11.92
CA LYS A 227 -41.85 16.50 10.71
C LYS A 227 -41.03 17.71 11.08
N PHE A 228 -39.84 17.83 10.51
CA PHE A 228 -38.99 19.00 10.67
C PHE A 228 -38.60 19.59 9.31
N LYS A 229 -38.41 20.89 9.27
CA LYS A 229 -37.86 21.58 8.08
C LYS A 229 -36.36 21.56 8.09
N GLU A 230 -35.73 21.80 9.24
CA GLU A 230 -34.30 21.79 9.43
C GLU A 230 -33.94 21.19 10.80
N GLN A 231 -32.86 20.37 10.81
CA GLN A 231 -32.35 19.79 12.05
C GLN A 231 -30.82 19.59 11.93
N SER A 232 -30.10 19.90 12.99
CA SER A 232 -28.66 19.67 13.06
C SER A 232 -28.33 18.21 13.35
N LEU A 233 -27.38 17.65 12.61
CA LEU A 233 -26.87 16.29 12.82
C LEU A 233 -25.72 16.30 13.84
N PRO A 234 -25.73 15.45 14.86
CA PRO A 234 -24.68 15.41 15.89
C PRO A 234 -23.39 14.69 15.39
N ILE A 235 -23.11 14.71 14.09
CA ILE A 235 -21.95 14.08 13.47
C ILE A 235 -20.96 15.15 13.02
N LYS A 236 -19.75 15.12 13.57
CA LYS A 236 -18.68 16.10 13.32
C LYS A 236 -17.79 15.78 12.11
N SER A 237 -18.08 14.74 11.34
CA SER A 237 -17.29 14.38 10.14
C SER A 237 -17.48 15.45 9.07
N ALA A 238 -16.40 16.18 8.77
CA ALA A 238 -16.42 17.21 7.76
C ALA A 238 -16.51 16.62 6.33
N PRO A 239 -16.97 17.38 5.33
CA PRO A 239 -16.95 16.96 3.92
C PRO A 239 -15.58 16.48 3.43
N LYS A 240 -14.49 17.03 3.97
CA LYS A 240 -13.12 16.60 3.67
C LYS A 240 -12.84 15.17 4.15
N ASP A 241 -13.38 14.78 5.28
CA ASP A 241 -13.19 13.43 5.83
C ASP A 241 -13.94 12.40 4.98
N ILE A 242 -15.14 12.76 4.51
CA ILE A 242 -15.92 11.95 3.56
C ILE A 242 -15.18 11.80 2.22
N GLN A 243 -14.54 12.87 1.72
CA GLN A 243 -13.76 12.83 0.49
C GLN A 243 -12.42 12.08 0.65
N GLN A 244 -11.77 12.17 1.82
CA GLN A 244 -10.52 11.44 2.11
C GLN A 244 -10.76 9.94 2.18
N ASP A 245 -11.93 9.50 2.61
CA ASP A 245 -12.32 8.08 2.63
C ASP A 245 -12.41 7.47 1.21
N GLN A 246 -12.41 8.31 0.16
CA GLN A 246 -12.43 7.89 -1.25
C GLN A 246 -11.05 7.64 -1.84
N ARG A 247 -9.98 8.20 -1.24
CA ARG A 247 -8.64 7.95 -1.73
C ARG A 247 -8.26 6.52 -1.44
N LYS A 248 -7.72 5.86 -2.46
CA LYS A 248 -7.14 4.53 -2.24
C LYS A 248 -6.00 4.64 -1.25
N PRO A 249 -5.78 3.62 -0.39
CA PRO A 249 -4.68 3.64 0.58
C PRO A 249 -3.32 3.98 -0.04
N GLU A 250 -3.10 3.60 -1.31
CA GLU A 250 -1.87 3.86 -2.07
C GLU A 250 -1.65 5.35 -2.41
N GLU A 251 -2.70 6.17 -2.34
CA GLU A 251 -2.65 7.62 -2.60
C GLU A 251 -2.36 8.44 -1.33
N LEU A 252 -2.41 7.80 -0.16
CA LEU A 252 -2.27 8.46 1.13
C LEU A 252 -0.82 8.42 1.61
N THR A 253 -0.37 9.45 2.32
CA THR A 253 0.89 9.42 3.07
C THR A 253 0.75 8.57 4.33
N ILE A 254 1.88 8.17 4.95
CA ILE A 254 1.85 7.44 6.24
C ILE A 254 1.12 8.25 7.32
N LYS A 255 1.25 9.57 7.30
CA LYS A 255 0.55 10.46 8.25
C LYS A 255 -0.96 10.41 8.06
N GLU A 256 -1.43 10.49 6.81
CA GLU A 256 -2.85 10.39 6.47
C GLU A 256 -3.40 8.99 6.77
N LEU A 257 -2.65 7.92 6.44
CA LEU A 257 -3.02 6.54 6.80
C LEU A 257 -3.19 6.37 8.31
N ARG A 258 -2.25 6.89 9.12
CA ARG A 258 -2.38 6.84 10.59
C ARG A 258 -3.61 7.58 11.09
N HIS A 259 -3.92 8.72 10.51
CA HIS A 259 -5.12 9.48 10.86
C HIS A 259 -6.39 8.69 10.53
N GLN A 260 -6.47 8.11 9.32
CA GLN A 260 -7.61 7.28 8.94
C GLN A 260 -7.73 6.01 9.81
N ILE A 261 -6.62 5.30 10.08
CA ILE A 261 -6.62 4.13 10.97
C ILE A 261 -7.18 4.50 12.35
N LYS A 262 -6.77 5.65 12.90
CA LYS A 262 -7.28 6.13 14.19
C LYS A 262 -8.78 6.44 14.13
N ALA A 263 -9.25 7.07 13.05
CA ALA A 263 -10.66 7.36 12.83
C ALA A 263 -11.49 6.08 12.69
N TYR A 264 -11.00 5.10 11.89
CA TYR A 264 -11.68 3.80 11.73
C TYR A 264 -11.76 3.01 13.04
N LYS A 265 -10.68 2.99 13.83
CA LYS A 265 -10.68 2.35 15.16
C LYS A 265 -11.64 3.05 16.13
N ALA A 266 -11.67 4.38 16.14
CA ALA A 266 -12.60 5.15 16.96
C ALA A 266 -14.07 4.91 16.55
N ALA A 267 -14.32 4.58 15.29
CA ALA A 267 -15.64 4.21 14.76
C ALA A 267 -15.91 2.69 14.85
N TYR A 268 -15.11 1.91 15.57
CA TYR A 268 -15.21 0.45 15.67
C TYR A 268 -15.30 -0.26 14.29
N THR A 269 -14.74 0.37 13.28
CA THR A 269 -14.70 -0.16 11.91
C THR A 269 -13.38 -0.88 11.69
N ASN A 270 -13.40 -1.96 10.92
CA ASN A 270 -12.21 -2.74 10.63
C ASN A 270 -11.17 -1.92 9.84
N ALA A 271 -10.04 -1.62 10.46
CA ALA A 271 -8.93 -0.86 9.87
C ALA A 271 -7.81 -1.74 9.29
N ASN A 272 -7.95 -3.08 9.31
CA ASN A 272 -6.87 -4.01 8.97
C ASN A 272 -6.28 -3.77 7.57
N LYS A 273 -7.10 -3.39 6.59
CA LYS A 273 -6.63 -3.08 5.24
C LYS A 273 -5.68 -1.87 5.22
N LEU A 274 -6.06 -0.81 5.95
CA LEU A 274 -5.24 0.41 6.06
C LEU A 274 -3.96 0.15 6.84
N GLU A 275 -4.05 -0.63 7.92
CA GLU A 275 -2.88 -1.02 8.71
C GLU A 275 -1.90 -1.86 7.90
N MET A 276 -2.41 -2.87 7.16
CA MET A 276 -1.57 -3.69 6.30
C MET A 276 -0.84 -2.83 5.26
N GLU A 277 -1.55 -1.90 4.61
CA GLU A 277 -0.94 -0.97 3.65
C GLU A 277 0.16 -0.12 4.31
N MET A 278 -0.12 0.42 5.51
CA MET A 278 0.85 1.22 6.25
C MET A 278 2.12 0.41 6.59
N TYR A 279 1.98 -0.83 7.07
CA TYR A 279 3.14 -1.66 7.41
C TYR A 279 3.90 -2.13 6.16
N GLN A 280 3.20 -2.45 5.07
CA GLN A 280 3.81 -2.85 3.81
C GLN A 280 4.69 -1.75 3.19
N ARG A 281 4.44 -0.48 3.48
CA ARG A 281 5.32 0.63 3.06
C ARG A 281 6.71 0.58 3.67
N PHE A 282 6.88 -0.11 4.78
CA PHE A 282 8.18 -0.33 5.41
C PHE A 282 8.75 -1.71 5.05
N THR A 283 7.92 -2.75 5.09
CA THR A 283 8.39 -4.12 4.88
C THR A 283 8.76 -4.38 3.43
N ILE A 284 8.01 -3.90 2.44
CA ILE A 284 8.37 -4.08 1.02
C ILE A 284 9.75 -3.48 0.69
N PRO A 285 10.08 -2.23 1.06
CA PRO A 285 11.44 -1.72 0.88
C PRO A 285 12.51 -2.50 1.66
N LEU A 286 12.20 -2.97 2.88
CA LEU A 286 13.11 -3.75 3.71
C LEU A 286 13.51 -5.08 3.04
N ALA A 287 12.62 -5.64 2.23
CA ALA A 287 12.93 -6.81 1.42
C ALA A 287 14.18 -6.63 0.53
N SER A 288 14.57 -5.41 0.16
CA SER A 288 15.82 -5.17 -0.56
C SER A 288 17.03 -5.62 0.25
N PHE A 289 17.07 -5.29 1.54
CA PHE A 289 18.12 -5.76 2.44
C PHE A 289 18.05 -7.27 2.68
N VAL A 290 16.86 -7.81 2.89
CA VAL A 290 16.61 -9.26 3.06
C VAL A 290 17.13 -10.03 1.84
N PHE A 291 16.81 -9.56 0.66
CA PHE A 291 17.22 -10.19 -0.59
C PHE A 291 18.72 -10.10 -0.84
N ALA A 292 19.39 -9.05 -0.37
CA ALA A 292 20.85 -9.01 -0.39
C ALA A 292 21.45 -10.09 0.52
N LEU A 293 20.91 -10.26 1.75
CA LEU A 293 21.35 -11.28 2.70
C LEU A 293 21.21 -12.71 2.16
N VAL A 294 20.17 -12.97 1.37
CA VAL A 294 19.92 -14.27 0.74
C VAL A 294 20.73 -14.42 -0.55
N GLY A 295 20.74 -13.38 -1.40
CA GLY A 295 21.31 -13.42 -2.73
C GLY A 295 22.84 -13.54 -2.74
N ALA A 296 23.52 -12.85 -1.84
CA ALA A 296 24.98 -12.88 -1.80
C ALA A 296 25.55 -14.30 -1.54
N PRO A 297 25.13 -15.04 -0.50
CA PRO A 297 25.62 -16.41 -0.28
C PRO A 297 25.15 -17.41 -1.35
N LEU A 298 23.93 -17.24 -1.88
CA LEU A 298 23.45 -18.12 -2.96
C LEU A 298 24.18 -17.90 -4.29
N GLY A 299 24.75 -16.71 -4.50
CA GLY A 299 25.61 -16.44 -5.65
C GLY A 299 26.93 -17.21 -5.62
N LEU A 300 27.37 -17.72 -4.47
CA LEU A 300 28.58 -18.55 -4.34
C LEU A 300 28.34 -19.98 -4.80
N GLN A 301 28.15 -20.20 -6.06
CA GLN A 301 27.99 -21.56 -6.59
C GLN A 301 29.37 -22.17 -6.93
N LYS A 302 29.47 -23.50 -6.75
CA LYS A 302 30.63 -24.28 -7.22
C LYS A 302 30.84 -24.07 -8.73
N GLN A 303 32.07 -23.86 -9.11
CA GLN A 303 32.59 -23.64 -10.47
C GLN A 303 31.74 -24.23 -11.61
N ARG A 304 31.38 -23.40 -12.61
CA ARG A 304 30.76 -23.74 -13.92
C ARG A 304 29.26 -23.49 -14.08
N SER A 305 28.60 -22.78 -13.21
CA SER A 305 27.22 -22.39 -13.52
C SER A 305 27.14 -21.11 -14.37
N SER A 306 26.36 -21.11 -15.44
CA SER A 306 26.19 -19.95 -16.29
C SER A 306 25.40 -18.85 -15.54
N SER A 307 25.59 -17.59 -15.93
CA SER A 307 24.87 -16.42 -15.40
C SER A 307 23.34 -16.60 -15.45
N SER A 308 22.84 -17.43 -16.37
CA SER A 308 21.41 -17.77 -16.53
C SER A 308 20.81 -18.51 -15.34
N ILE A 309 21.59 -19.32 -14.62
CA ILE A 309 21.11 -20.06 -13.45
C ILE A 309 20.82 -19.09 -12.30
N GLY A 310 21.65 -18.05 -12.11
CA GLY A 310 21.40 -17.00 -11.12
C GLY A 310 20.10 -16.26 -11.37
N PHE A 311 19.77 -15.99 -12.62
CA PHE A 311 18.50 -15.37 -12.99
C PHE A 311 17.31 -16.26 -12.66
N GLY A 312 17.37 -17.56 -13.01
CA GLY A 312 16.31 -18.51 -12.70
C GLY A 312 16.06 -18.69 -11.19
N ILE A 313 17.14 -18.75 -10.40
CA ILE A 313 17.06 -18.83 -8.94
C ILE A 313 16.43 -17.55 -8.37
N SER A 314 16.78 -16.36 -8.91
CA SER A 314 16.19 -15.11 -8.43
C SER A 314 14.67 -15.09 -8.64
N ILE A 315 14.17 -15.52 -9.79
CA ILE A 315 12.74 -15.59 -10.07
C ILE A 315 12.03 -16.53 -9.07
N LEU A 316 12.61 -17.70 -8.80
CA LEU A 316 12.01 -18.65 -7.85
C LEU A 316 11.92 -18.07 -6.43
N ILE A 317 13.00 -17.42 -5.95
CA ILE A 317 13.03 -16.80 -4.63
C ILE A 317 12.02 -15.64 -4.55
N ILE A 318 11.96 -14.81 -5.59
CA ILE A 318 10.97 -13.74 -5.71
C ILE A 318 9.56 -14.30 -5.61
N PHE A 319 9.26 -15.35 -6.36
CA PHE A 319 7.94 -15.98 -6.36
C PHE A 319 7.56 -16.52 -4.97
N ILE A 320 8.48 -17.23 -4.30
CA ILE A 320 8.25 -17.73 -2.94
C ILE A 320 8.01 -16.57 -1.96
N TYR A 321 8.86 -15.55 -1.98
CA TYR A 321 8.75 -14.41 -1.07
C TYR A 321 7.42 -13.66 -1.24
N TYR A 322 7.07 -13.28 -2.48
CA TYR A 322 5.82 -12.58 -2.74
C TYR A 322 4.59 -13.46 -2.55
N GLY A 323 4.71 -14.77 -2.75
CA GLY A 323 3.68 -15.74 -2.40
C GLY A 323 3.39 -15.74 -0.91
N VAL A 324 4.44 -15.84 -0.08
CA VAL A 324 4.30 -15.75 1.39
C VAL A 324 3.74 -14.39 1.81
N MET A 325 4.22 -13.29 1.22
CA MET A 325 3.74 -11.93 1.49
C MET A 325 2.25 -11.78 1.18
N THR A 326 1.80 -12.29 0.04
CA THR A 326 0.40 -12.23 -0.38
C THR A 326 -0.50 -13.06 0.55
N PHE A 327 -0.06 -14.27 0.89
CA PHE A 327 -0.80 -15.15 1.78
C PHE A 327 -0.90 -14.59 3.19
N ALA A 328 0.23 -14.19 3.79
CA ALA A 328 0.26 -13.55 5.11
C ALA A 328 -0.55 -12.23 5.11
N GLY A 329 -0.42 -11.43 4.05
CA GLY A 329 -1.19 -10.20 3.88
C GLY A 329 -2.70 -10.43 3.79
N ALA A 330 -3.14 -11.50 3.14
CA ALA A 330 -4.56 -11.87 3.10
C ALA A 330 -5.10 -12.22 4.50
N LEU A 331 -4.33 -13.00 5.28
CA LEU A 331 -4.67 -13.34 6.67
C LEU A 331 -4.72 -12.09 7.57
N GLY A 332 -3.77 -11.16 7.39
CA GLY A 332 -3.75 -9.88 8.12
C GLY A 332 -4.95 -9.00 7.79
N LYS A 333 -5.26 -8.83 6.51
CA LYS A 333 -6.44 -8.06 6.04
C LYS A 333 -7.76 -8.69 6.50
N GLY A 334 -7.82 -10.02 6.55
CA GLY A 334 -8.98 -10.77 7.04
C GLY A 334 -9.14 -10.80 8.55
N GLY A 335 -8.13 -10.35 9.32
CA GLY A 335 -8.16 -10.34 10.78
C GLY A 335 -7.80 -11.68 11.44
N ALA A 336 -7.39 -12.70 10.67
CA ALA A 336 -6.95 -13.98 11.20
C ALA A 336 -5.56 -13.88 11.88
N LEU A 337 -4.75 -12.90 11.47
CA LEU A 337 -3.46 -12.59 12.09
C LEU A 337 -3.39 -11.09 12.42
N PRO A 338 -2.68 -10.71 13.50
CA PRO A 338 -2.34 -9.31 13.76
C PRO A 338 -1.61 -8.70 12.55
N THR A 339 -2.04 -7.54 12.09
CA THR A 339 -1.56 -6.89 10.87
C THR A 339 -0.05 -6.67 10.86
N VAL A 340 0.54 -6.33 12.02
CA VAL A 340 1.99 -6.17 12.19
C VAL A 340 2.74 -7.48 11.92
N LEU A 341 2.27 -8.59 12.52
CA LEU A 341 2.90 -9.90 12.33
C LEU A 341 2.77 -10.35 10.88
N ALA A 342 1.57 -10.22 10.31
CA ALA A 342 1.32 -10.58 8.91
C ALA A 342 2.24 -9.84 7.93
N ALA A 343 2.53 -8.56 8.19
CA ALA A 343 3.43 -7.77 7.35
C ALA A 343 4.91 -8.16 7.53
N LEU A 344 5.33 -8.59 8.72
CA LEU A 344 6.73 -8.93 9.03
C LEU A 344 7.11 -10.38 8.70
N ILE A 345 6.16 -11.30 8.58
CA ILE A 345 6.44 -12.73 8.31
C ILE A 345 7.39 -12.94 7.12
N PRO A 346 7.19 -12.38 5.93
CA PRO A 346 8.08 -12.64 4.79
C PRO A 346 9.51 -12.14 5.05
N ASP A 347 9.66 -10.97 5.66
CA ASP A 347 10.98 -10.42 5.98
C ASP A 347 11.70 -11.25 7.06
N THR A 348 10.99 -11.65 8.12
CA THR A 348 11.59 -12.47 9.19
C THR A 348 12.05 -13.83 8.69
N LEU A 349 11.25 -14.50 7.87
CA LEU A 349 11.64 -15.74 7.22
C LEU A 349 12.86 -15.54 6.29
N GLY A 350 12.86 -14.47 5.52
CA GLY A 350 13.97 -14.11 4.66
C GLY A 350 15.26 -13.79 5.42
N ILE A 351 15.17 -13.06 6.54
CA ILE A 351 16.32 -12.76 7.41
C ILE A 351 16.90 -14.05 8.01
N ILE A 352 16.03 -14.93 8.54
CA ILE A 352 16.47 -16.22 9.12
C ILE A 352 17.17 -17.04 8.05
N ALA A 353 16.58 -17.17 6.87
CA ALA A 353 17.19 -17.90 5.75
C ALA A 353 18.52 -17.27 5.32
N GLY A 354 18.57 -15.93 5.19
CA GLY A 354 19.76 -15.19 4.83
C GLY A 354 20.89 -15.36 5.86
N LEU A 355 20.60 -15.24 7.14
CA LEU A 355 21.58 -15.45 8.20
C LEU A 355 22.10 -16.89 8.24
N TYR A 356 21.22 -17.88 8.08
CA TYR A 356 21.60 -19.28 7.99
C TYR A 356 22.53 -19.54 6.80
N LEU A 357 22.22 -19.03 5.62
CA LEU A 357 23.05 -19.16 4.43
C LEU A 357 24.42 -18.51 4.60
N ASN A 358 24.48 -17.31 5.19
CA ASN A 358 25.72 -16.61 5.48
C ASN A 358 26.59 -17.40 6.47
N TRP A 359 26.00 -17.95 7.54
CA TRP A 359 26.70 -18.77 8.50
C TRP A 359 27.27 -20.04 7.86
N ARG A 360 26.48 -20.72 7.02
CA ARG A 360 26.91 -21.94 6.31
C ARG A 360 28.09 -21.69 5.35
N VAL A 361 28.10 -20.55 4.69
CA VAL A 361 29.17 -20.18 3.72
C VAL A 361 30.42 -19.68 4.45
N SER A 362 30.29 -19.17 5.66
CA SER A 362 31.42 -18.68 6.46
C SER A 362 32.20 -19.79 7.16
N LYS A 363 31.64 -21.00 7.27
CA LYS A 363 32.32 -22.22 7.68
C LYS A 363 33.09 -22.83 6.52
#